data_c0fdbb288dee3b688b8645617663ba9e
#
_entry.id   c0fdbb288dee3b688b8645617663ba9e
#
_cell.length_a   1.000
_cell.length_b   1.000
_cell.length_c   1.000
_cell.angle_alpha   90.00
_cell.angle_beta   90.00
_cell.angle_gamma   90.00
#
_symmetry.space_group_name_H-M   'P 1'
#
loop_
_entity.id
_entity.type
_entity.pdbx_description
1 polymer ?
#
loop_
_entity_poly.entity_id
_entity_poly.type
_entity_poly.pdbx_seq_one_letter_code
_entity_poly.pdbx_strand_id
1 'polypeptide(L)'
;VLAAGILGSILYVITCLTPYISPAHGYFFSFASLFFPVGLFIMLSWCMISFLFFRKYSWIFFVLLLTGYKNISSVFAFHKSSEFVQQKSKNDIRILSWNVNNFLSGNNFDSAKLSQMLELIKNTDADILCFQDYSSFSNNQVNASTENIKKISGLPFSYYSEADPNYGVIIFSKWPFLLQKSIPFSNINSLEALQFVDVQTPSKILRIFNTHLSSMNVHVGLMNKDNLNHFKFINYDTAVLMRRDKLSRMAYFDKLHTKQAELIKDWLNKSPYPLIFTADMNAVPSSFVYHQMRKGLNDAFLEKGWGFGRTYDSLSPTLRIDVLFTSPTIKTIQYHSPRLHLSDHLPIITDINLQP
;
A
#
# COMPACT_ATOMS: atom_id res chain seq x y z
N VAL A 1 13.49 35.55 -10.35
CA VAL A 1 13.95 34.23 -10.81
C VAL A 1 14.70 33.52 -9.70
N LEU A 2 15.81 34.10 -9.14
CA LEU A 2 16.64 33.46 -8.11
C LEU A 2 15.84 33.19 -6.81
N ALA A 3 15.02 34.13 -6.36
CA ALA A 3 14.16 33.99 -5.17
C ALA A 3 13.18 32.81 -5.31
N ALA A 4 12.58 32.60 -6.49
CA ALA A 4 11.71 31.47 -6.77
C ALA A 4 12.47 30.14 -6.73
N GLY A 5 13.71 30.11 -7.23
CA GLY A 5 14.59 28.94 -7.14
C GLY A 5 14.95 28.57 -5.70
N ILE A 6 15.25 29.58 -4.87
CA ILE A 6 15.53 29.37 -3.44
C ILE A 6 14.28 28.80 -2.73
N LEU A 7 13.11 29.41 -2.96
CA LEU A 7 11.85 28.93 -2.35
C LEU A 7 11.55 27.49 -2.78
N GLY A 8 11.64 27.18 -4.08
CA GLY A 8 11.44 25.82 -4.59
C GLY A 8 12.41 24.81 -3.98
N SER A 9 13.69 25.22 -3.80
CA SER A 9 14.70 24.38 -3.15
C SER A 9 14.38 24.12 -1.67
N ILE A 10 13.90 25.11 -0.94
CA ILE A 10 13.49 24.96 0.46
C ILE A 10 12.32 23.98 0.56
N LEU A 11 11.30 24.16 -0.29
CA LEU A 11 10.15 23.24 -0.33
C LEU A 11 10.59 21.80 -0.67
N TYR A 12 11.48 21.64 -1.64
CA TYR A 12 12.03 20.33 -1.97
C TYR A 12 12.78 19.69 -0.79
N VAL A 13 13.67 20.43 -0.13
CA VAL A 13 14.42 19.92 1.04
C VAL A 13 13.48 19.51 2.17
N ILE A 14 12.43 20.28 2.42
CA ILE A 14 11.39 19.91 3.40
C ILE A 14 10.79 18.54 3.05
N THR A 15 10.45 18.31 1.77
CA THR A 15 9.90 17.00 1.36
C THR A 15 10.94 15.87 1.46
N CYS A 16 12.24 16.17 1.37
CA CYS A 16 13.32 15.21 1.56
C CYS A 16 13.49 14.76 3.01
N LEU A 17 13.03 15.55 3.98
CA LEU A 17 13.12 15.23 5.41
C LEU A 17 12.01 14.28 5.90
N THR A 18 10.95 14.10 5.11
CA THR A 18 9.77 13.32 5.50
C THR A 18 10.06 11.86 5.91
N PRO A 19 11.03 11.12 5.32
CA PRO A 19 11.38 9.77 5.78
C PRO A 19 11.99 9.70 7.17
N TYR A 20 12.50 10.81 7.68
CA TYR A 20 13.29 10.87 8.92
C TYR A 20 12.52 11.44 10.09
N ILE A 21 11.45 12.18 9.85
CA ILE A 21 10.69 12.89 10.88
C ILE A 21 9.34 12.21 11.07
N SER A 22 9.15 11.67 12.29
CA SER A 22 7.88 11.05 12.65
C SER A 22 6.74 12.08 12.65
N PRO A 23 5.57 11.74 12.10
CA PRO A 23 4.36 12.56 12.19
C PRO A 23 3.95 12.92 13.62
N ALA A 24 4.39 12.14 14.61
CA ALA A 24 4.17 12.45 16.01
C ALA A 24 4.79 13.79 16.44
N HIS A 25 5.89 14.22 15.80
CA HIS A 25 6.60 15.46 16.09
C HIS A 25 6.12 16.67 15.26
N GLY A 26 5.31 16.45 14.22
CA GLY A 26 4.77 17.55 13.42
C GLY A 26 3.96 17.07 12.22
N TYR A 27 2.68 17.37 12.21
CA TYR A 27 1.75 17.01 11.13
C TYR A 27 2.12 17.60 9.74
N PHE A 28 2.89 18.67 9.73
CA PHE A 28 3.35 19.31 8.49
C PHE A 28 4.18 18.35 7.61
N PHE A 29 5.02 17.49 8.24
CA PHE A 29 5.88 16.56 7.50
C PHE A 29 5.11 15.43 6.85
N SER A 30 4.00 15.00 7.45
CA SER A 30 3.08 14.03 6.85
C SER A 30 2.56 14.52 5.51
N PHE A 31 2.05 15.75 5.55
CA PHE A 31 1.50 16.40 4.36
C PHE A 31 2.57 16.66 3.30
N ALA A 32 3.77 17.09 3.72
CA ALA A 32 4.89 17.34 2.82
C ALA A 32 5.29 16.10 2.00
N SER A 33 5.12 14.89 2.54
CA SER A 33 5.46 13.65 1.83
C SER A 33 4.67 13.47 0.53
N LEU A 34 3.41 13.89 0.47
CA LEU A 34 2.58 13.82 -0.73
C LEU A 34 3.11 14.70 -1.87
N PHE A 35 3.79 15.78 -1.53
CA PHE A 35 4.31 16.75 -2.50
C PHE A 35 5.71 16.45 -3.01
N PHE A 36 6.34 15.37 -2.53
CA PHE A 36 7.70 15.02 -2.97
C PHE A 36 7.84 14.91 -4.51
N PRO A 37 6.93 14.25 -5.27
CA PRO A 37 7.04 14.19 -6.71
C PRO A 37 7.00 15.57 -7.39
N VAL A 38 6.17 16.48 -6.87
CA VAL A 38 6.07 17.87 -7.36
C VAL A 38 7.34 18.63 -7.02
N GLY A 39 7.82 18.52 -5.77
CA GLY A 39 9.07 19.11 -5.33
C GLY A 39 10.27 18.64 -6.17
N LEU A 40 10.33 17.34 -6.48
CA LEU A 40 11.36 16.76 -7.36
C LEU A 40 11.30 17.37 -8.77
N PHE A 41 10.10 17.50 -9.35
CA PHE A 41 9.92 18.10 -10.66
C PHE A 41 10.38 19.58 -10.67
N ILE A 42 10.00 20.35 -9.65
CA ILE A 42 10.45 21.74 -9.48
C ILE A 42 11.97 21.79 -9.38
N MET A 43 12.58 20.91 -8.58
CA MET A 43 14.03 20.88 -8.39
C MET A 43 14.78 20.52 -9.66
N LEU A 44 14.30 19.52 -10.43
CA LEU A 44 14.87 19.16 -11.73
C LEU A 44 14.76 20.32 -12.72
N SER A 45 13.63 21.01 -12.75
CA SER A 45 13.44 22.20 -13.59
C SER A 45 14.43 23.31 -13.22
N TRP A 46 14.67 23.55 -11.92
CA TRP A 46 15.65 24.54 -11.46
C TRP A 46 17.09 24.11 -11.75
N CYS A 47 17.42 22.82 -11.65
CA CYS A 47 18.72 22.33 -12.11
C CYS A 47 18.97 22.67 -13.59
N MET A 48 17.97 22.44 -14.43
CA MET A 48 18.05 22.75 -15.87
C MET A 48 18.15 24.25 -16.12
N ILE A 49 17.29 25.08 -15.53
CA ILE A 49 17.30 26.54 -15.68
C ILE A 49 18.63 27.12 -15.19
N SER A 50 19.10 26.67 -14.03
CA SER A 50 20.37 27.15 -13.47
C SER A 50 21.59 26.77 -14.35
N PHE A 51 21.55 25.56 -14.93
CA PHE A 51 22.62 25.13 -15.85
C PHE A 51 22.66 25.98 -17.13
N LEU A 52 21.51 26.39 -17.66
CA LEU A 52 21.42 27.18 -18.88
C LEU A 52 21.76 28.66 -18.64
N PHE A 53 21.27 29.25 -17.56
CA PHE A 53 21.32 30.71 -17.35
C PHE A 53 22.23 31.15 -16.21
N PHE A 54 22.58 30.28 -15.27
CA PHE A 54 23.31 30.60 -14.05
C PHE A 54 24.40 29.57 -13.73
N ARG A 55 25.21 29.19 -14.72
CA ARG A 55 26.20 28.10 -14.65
C ARG A 55 27.06 28.10 -13.38
N LYS A 56 27.44 29.29 -12.90
CA LYS A 56 28.25 29.43 -11.68
C LYS A 56 27.58 28.85 -10.43
N TYR A 57 26.24 28.83 -10.38
CA TYR A 57 25.45 28.39 -9.23
C TYR A 57 24.74 27.05 -9.46
N SER A 58 24.82 26.48 -10.66
CA SER A 58 24.09 25.23 -11.02
C SER A 58 24.47 24.05 -10.13
N TRP A 59 25.74 23.98 -9.69
CA TRP A 59 26.18 22.91 -8.80
C TRP A 59 25.46 22.88 -7.46
N ILE A 60 24.99 24.04 -6.95
CA ILE A 60 24.24 24.13 -5.68
C ILE A 60 22.93 23.38 -5.81
N PHE A 61 22.17 23.61 -6.90
CA PHE A 61 20.90 22.94 -7.15
C PHE A 61 21.09 21.45 -7.40
N PHE A 62 22.20 21.08 -8.05
CA PHE A 62 22.54 19.66 -8.23
C PHE A 62 22.86 18.97 -6.89
N VAL A 63 23.62 19.60 -6.01
CA VAL A 63 23.90 19.06 -4.66
C VAL A 63 22.60 18.95 -3.85
N LEU A 64 21.73 19.97 -3.92
CA LEU A 64 20.43 19.92 -3.26
C LEU A 64 19.56 18.80 -3.82
N LEU A 65 19.57 18.53 -5.13
CA LEU A 65 18.86 17.40 -5.73
C LEU A 65 19.27 16.06 -5.10
N LEU A 66 20.55 15.88 -4.83
CA LEU A 66 21.10 14.66 -4.23
C LEU A 66 20.59 14.41 -2.81
N THR A 67 20.15 15.46 -2.08
CA THR A 67 19.56 15.27 -0.74
C THR A 67 18.29 14.42 -0.77
N GLY A 68 17.59 14.39 -1.91
CA GLY A 68 16.39 13.58 -2.14
C GLY A 68 16.64 12.14 -2.54
N TYR A 69 17.88 11.67 -2.61
CA TYR A 69 18.23 10.34 -3.11
C TYR A 69 17.38 9.22 -2.47
N LYS A 70 17.19 9.26 -1.15
CA LYS A 70 16.39 8.25 -0.42
C LYS A 70 14.93 8.24 -0.88
N ASN A 71 14.33 9.42 -1.06
CA ASN A 71 12.95 9.52 -1.55
C ASN A 71 12.85 9.15 -3.04
N ILE A 72 13.78 9.61 -3.87
CA ILE A 72 13.82 9.25 -5.30
C ILE A 72 13.88 7.73 -5.46
N SER A 73 14.78 7.06 -4.72
CA SER A 73 14.96 5.61 -4.78
C SER A 73 13.80 4.80 -4.18
N SER A 74 12.88 5.43 -3.44
CA SER A 74 11.68 4.77 -2.93
C SER A 74 10.43 5.06 -3.74
N VAL A 75 10.38 6.22 -4.41
CA VAL A 75 9.22 6.68 -5.19
C VAL A 75 9.28 6.21 -6.64
N PHE A 76 10.47 6.10 -7.22
CA PHE A 76 10.64 5.80 -8.64
C PHE A 76 11.45 4.53 -8.86
N ALA A 77 10.88 3.59 -9.64
CA ALA A 77 11.55 2.38 -10.09
C ALA A 77 12.15 2.58 -11.49
N PHE A 78 13.39 2.12 -11.68
CA PHE A 78 14.19 2.33 -12.89
C PHE A 78 14.37 1.04 -13.73
N HIS A 79 13.60 0.00 -13.47
CA HIS A 79 13.72 -1.24 -14.23
C HIS A 79 12.99 -1.11 -15.57
N LYS A 80 13.59 -1.64 -16.63
CA LYS A 80 12.92 -1.67 -17.94
C LYS A 80 11.61 -2.45 -17.77
N SER A 81 10.50 -1.85 -18.18
CA SER A 81 9.23 -2.56 -18.24
C SER A 81 9.38 -3.80 -19.11
N SER A 82 9.23 -4.97 -18.50
CA SER A 82 9.08 -6.24 -19.23
C SER A 82 7.58 -6.55 -19.35
N GLU A 83 7.20 -7.18 -20.43
CA GLU A 83 5.85 -7.73 -20.54
C GLU A 83 5.62 -8.74 -19.41
N PHE A 84 4.42 -8.70 -18.84
CA PHE A 84 4.03 -9.66 -17.82
C PHE A 84 3.92 -11.06 -18.44
N VAL A 85 4.67 -12.01 -17.89
CA VAL A 85 4.63 -13.40 -18.32
C VAL A 85 3.46 -14.10 -17.61
N GLN A 86 2.41 -14.41 -18.36
CA GLN A 86 1.22 -15.06 -17.82
C GLN A 86 1.52 -16.45 -17.25
N GLN A 87 2.34 -17.24 -17.95
CA GLN A 87 2.74 -18.56 -17.48
C GLN A 87 3.92 -18.45 -16.52
N LYS A 88 3.68 -18.67 -15.22
CA LYS A 88 4.74 -18.69 -14.20
C LYS A 88 5.60 -19.95 -14.30
N SER A 89 6.86 -19.86 -13.90
CA SER A 89 7.73 -21.02 -13.75
C SER A 89 7.23 -21.95 -12.64
N LYS A 90 7.52 -23.26 -12.74
CA LYS A 90 7.06 -24.27 -11.78
C LYS A 90 7.50 -23.99 -10.33
N ASN A 91 8.65 -23.33 -10.15
CA ASN A 91 9.24 -23.04 -8.84
C ASN A 91 8.88 -21.63 -8.31
N ASP A 92 8.15 -20.86 -9.10
CA ASP A 92 7.76 -19.52 -8.72
C ASP A 92 6.39 -19.53 -8.03
N ILE A 93 6.22 -18.65 -7.07
CA ILE A 93 4.97 -18.44 -6.34
C ILE A 93 4.38 -17.11 -6.80
N ARG A 94 3.16 -17.15 -7.31
CA ARG A 94 2.42 -15.96 -7.70
C ARG A 94 1.52 -15.47 -6.60
N ILE A 95 1.62 -14.18 -6.31
CA ILE A 95 0.85 -13.48 -5.29
C ILE A 95 0.05 -12.38 -5.96
N LEU A 96 -1.24 -12.31 -5.65
CA LEU A 96 -2.10 -11.19 -5.97
C LEU A 96 -2.46 -10.47 -4.65
N SER A 97 -2.07 -9.21 -4.52
CA SER A 97 -2.50 -8.31 -3.44
C SER A 97 -3.41 -7.24 -4.01
N TRP A 98 -4.57 -7.01 -3.39
CA TRP A 98 -5.54 -6.06 -3.91
C TRP A 98 -6.48 -5.54 -2.83
N ASN A 99 -6.59 -4.22 -2.69
CA ASN A 99 -7.71 -3.61 -2.00
C ASN A 99 -8.94 -3.69 -2.94
N VAL A 100 -9.89 -4.52 -2.57
CA VAL A 100 -11.06 -4.85 -3.41
C VAL A 100 -12.24 -3.91 -3.21
N ASN A 101 -12.09 -2.88 -2.36
CA ASN A 101 -13.13 -1.89 -2.08
C ASN A 101 -14.50 -2.54 -1.85
N ASN A 102 -14.55 -3.49 -0.90
CA ASN A 102 -15.76 -4.25 -0.57
C ASN A 102 -16.43 -4.96 -1.77
N PHE A 103 -15.67 -5.26 -2.84
CA PHE A 103 -16.20 -5.76 -4.11
C PHE A 103 -17.33 -4.88 -4.67
N LEU A 104 -17.22 -3.56 -4.45
CA LEU A 104 -18.21 -2.56 -4.87
C LEU A 104 -19.60 -2.81 -4.28
N SER A 105 -19.70 -3.44 -3.10
CA SER A 105 -20.95 -3.71 -2.41
C SER A 105 -21.63 -2.40 -1.95
N GLY A 106 -22.94 -2.44 -1.69
CA GLY A 106 -23.71 -1.27 -1.25
C GLY A 106 -24.24 -0.41 -2.40
N ASN A 107 -24.32 0.91 -2.19
CA ASN A 107 -24.93 1.85 -3.13
C ASN A 107 -24.22 1.97 -4.49
N ASN A 108 -22.97 1.52 -4.57
CA ASN A 108 -22.13 1.56 -5.78
C ASN A 108 -22.00 0.18 -6.44
N PHE A 109 -22.91 -0.76 -6.12
CA PHE A 109 -22.83 -2.11 -6.66
C PHE A 109 -22.90 -2.11 -8.19
N ASP A 110 -21.90 -2.72 -8.81
CA ASP A 110 -21.79 -2.93 -10.26
C ASP A 110 -21.48 -4.40 -10.55
N SER A 111 -22.50 -5.13 -10.97
CA SER A 111 -22.38 -6.57 -11.24
C SER A 111 -21.41 -6.87 -12.38
N ALA A 112 -21.30 -5.99 -13.38
CA ALA A 112 -20.37 -6.18 -14.49
C ALA A 112 -18.92 -6.03 -14.02
N LYS A 113 -18.62 -5.03 -13.21
CA LYS A 113 -17.30 -4.88 -12.60
C LYS A 113 -16.99 -6.03 -11.66
N LEU A 114 -17.93 -6.45 -10.80
CA LEU A 114 -17.74 -7.61 -9.95
C LEU A 114 -17.37 -8.85 -10.77
N SER A 115 -18.08 -9.12 -11.87
CA SER A 115 -17.78 -10.25 -12.75
C SER A 115 -16.36 -10.15 -13.32
N GLN A 116 -15.92 -8.96 -13.75
CA GLN A 116 -14.56 -8.73 -14.25
C GLN A 116 -13.50 -8.89 -13.14
N MET A 117 -13.80 -8.47 -11.88
CA MET A 117 -12.91 -8.71 -10.73
C MET A 117 -12.72 -10.20 -10.49
N LEU A 118 -13.82 -10.98 -10.49
CA LEU A 118 -13.78 -12.43 -10.31
C LEU A 118 -13.04 -13.14 -11.46
N GLU A 119 -13.23 -12.66 -12.68
CA GLU A 119 -12.49 -13.16 -13.86
C GLU A 119 -10.99 -12.87 -13.75
N LEU A 120 -10.60 -11.67 -13.31
CA LEU A 120 -9.20 -11.33 -13.05
C LEU A 120 -8.58 -12.27 -12.00
N ILE A 121 -9.27 -12.50 -10.88
CA ILE A 121 -8.82 -13.40 -9.82
C ILE A 121 -8.59 -14.79 -10.38
N LYS A 122 -9.54 -15.33 -11.17
CA LYS A 122 -9.42 -16.63 -11.83
C LYS A 122 -8.23 -16.69 -12.80
N ASN A 123 -8.12 -15.69 -13.68
CA ASN A 123 -7.13 -15.69 -14.77
C ASN A 123 -5.72 -15.35 -14.29
N THR A 124 -5.56 -14.79 -13.08
CA THR A 124 -4.23 -14.51 -12.52
C THR A 124 -3.46 -15.79 -12.20
N ASP A 125 -4.12 -16.92 -11.96
CA ASP A 125 -3.49 -18.19 -11.54
C ASP A 125 -2.55 -17.99 -10.34
N ALA A 126 -3.01 -17.23 -9.33
CA ALA A 126 -2.26 -16.94 -8.14
C ALA A 126 -2.19 -18.16 -7.21
N ASP A 127 -1.08 -18.34 -6.51
CA ASP A 127 -0.94 -19.35 -5.44
C ASP A 127 -1.36 -18.79 -4.08
N ILE A 128 -1.34 -17.44 -3.95
CA ILE A 128 -1.69 -16.70 -2.75
C ILE A 128 -2.48 -15.46 -3.17
N LEU A 129 -3.62 -15.20 -2.50
CA LEU A 129 -4.36 -13.95 -2.62
C LEU A 129 -4.36 -13.24 -1.27
N CYS A 130 -4.09 -11.94 -1.28
CA CYS A 130 -4.15 -11.07 -0.12
C CYS A 130 -5.09 -9.90 -0.45
N PHE A 131 -6.29 -9.90 0.13
CA PHE A 131 -7.25 -8.83 -0.09
C PHE A 131 -7.34 -7.92 1.13
N GLN A 132 -7.50 -6.62 0.86
CA GLN A 132 -7.82 -5.58 1.81
C GLN A 132 -9.20 -5.01 1.44
N ASP A 133 -9.86 -4.36 2.40
CA ASP A 133 -11.26 -3.94 2.26
C ASP A 133 -12.15 -5.08 1.77
N TYR A 134 -11.93 -6.26 2.35
CA TYR A 134 -12.70 -7.45 2.02
C TYR A 134 -14.00 -7.49 2.81
N SER A 135 -15.11 -7.56 2.11
CA SER A 135 -16.44 -7.74 2.69
C SER A 135 -17.28 -8.74 1.89
N SER A 136 -18.51 -8.94 2.31
CA SER A 136 -19.43 -9.80 1.59
C SER A 136 -19.93 -9.17 0.29
N PHE A 137 -19.89 -9.91 -0.81
CA PHE A 137 -20.57 -9.59 -2.06
C PHE A 137 -21.72 -10.59 -2.38
N SER A 138 -21.96 -11.55 -1.49
CA SER A 138 -22.97 -12.59 -1.67
C SER A 138 -23.80 -12.76 -0.41
N ASN A 139 -25.10 -12.47 -0.48
CA ASN A 139 -26.09 -12.66 0.60
C ASN A 139 -25.70 -12.02 1.95
N ASN A 140 -24.92 -10.93 1.93
CA ASN A 140 -24.38 -10.25 3.11
C ASN A 140 -23.64 -11.19 4.10
N GLN A 141 -23.03 -12.26 3.60
CA GLN A 141 -22.25 -13.21 4.38
C GLN A 141 -20.83 -13.34 3.84
N VAL A 142 -19.84 -12.96 4.63
CA VAL A 142 -18.41 -13.07 4.29
C VAL A 142 -18.04 -14.50 3.92
N ASN A 143 -18.57 -15.49 4.65
CA ASN A 143 -18.30 -16.91 4.37
C ASN A 143 -18.76 -17.34 2.98
N ALA A 144 -19.95 -16.91 2.52
CA ALA A 144 -20.43 -17.26 1.18
C ALA A 144 -19.56 -16.66 0.08
N SER A 145 -19.11 -15.43 0.26
CA SER A 145 -18.17 -14.77 -0.65
C SER A 145 -16.81 -15.48 -0.65
N THR A 146 -16.31 -15.87 0.52
CA THR A 146 -15.06 -16.61 0.68
C THR A 146 -15.09 -17.95 -0.04
N GLU A 147 -16.15 -18.73 0.10
CA GLU A 147 -16.30 -20.01 -0.61
C GLU A 147 -16.39 -19.82 -2.13
N ASN A 148 -17.02 -18.75 -2.60
CA ASN A 148 -17.04 -18.41 -4.02
C ASN A 148 -15.63 -18.10 -4.56
N ILE A 149 -14.85 -17.29 -3.84
CA ILE A 149 -13.44 -17.00 -4.20
C ILE A 149 -12.59 -18.27 -4.21
N LYS A 150 -12.72 -19.16 -3.19
CA LYS A 150 -12.02 -20.46 -3.19
C LYS A 150 -12.33 -21.28 -4.44
N LYS A 151 -13.61 -21.37 -4.80
CA LYS A 151 -14.06 -22.13 -5.98
C LYS A 151 -13.49 -21.54 -7.28
N ILE A 152 -13.49 -20.22 -7.42
CA ILE A 152 -13.05 -19.53 -8.64
C ILE A 152 -11.53 -19.59 -8.76
N SER A 153 -10.80 -19.36 -7.68
CA SER A 153 -9.33 -19.31 -7.67
C SER A 153 -8.68 -20.70 -7.58
N GLY A 154 -9.42 -21.71 -7.12
CA GLY A 154 -8.87 -23.03 -6.83
C GLY A 154 -8.00 -23.07 -5.56
N LEU A 155 -8.08 -22.06 -4.69
CA LEU A 155 -7.31 -21.97 -3.44
C LEU A 155 -8.13 -22.49 -2.27
N PRO A 156 -7.81 -23.69 -1.71
CA PRO A 156 -8.67 -24.32 -0.72
C PRO A 156 -8.59 -23.71 0.68
N PHE A 157 -7.46 -23.04 1.01
CA PHE A 157 -7.23 -22.52 2.34
C PHE A 157 -7.48 -21.02 2.39
N SER A 158 -8.16 -20.53 3.42
CA SER A 158 -8.37 -19.10 3.65
C SER A 158 -8.38 -18.78 5.12
N TYR A 159 -7.92 -17.59 5.48
CA TYR A 159 -8.01 -17.03 6.83
C TYR A 159 -8.47 -15.59 6.74
N TYR A 160 -9.60 -15.30 7.37
CA TYR A 160 -10.19 -13.97 7.48
C TYR A 160 -9.76 -13.32 8.80
N SER A 161 -9.56 -11.99 8.83
CA SER A 161 -9.24 -11.28 10.07
C SER A 161 -10.40 -11.29 11.05
N GLU A 162 -10.07 -11.37 12.35
CA GLU A 162 -11.07 -11.47 13.43
C GLU A 162 -11.42 -10.10 14.03
N ALA A 163 -10.96 -8.99 13.43
CA ALA A 163 -11.18 -7.65 13.98
C ALA A 163 -12.64 -7.19 13.83
N ASP A 164 -13.26 -7.51 12.68
CA ASP A 164 -14.68 -7.24 12.39
C ASP A 164 -15.26 -8.40 11.59
N PRO A 165 -16.50 -8.87 11.90
CA PRO A 165 -17.10 -10.02 11.22
C PRO A 165 -17.51 -9.73 9.76
N ASN A 166 -17.64 -8.48 9.35
CA ASN A 166 -18.18 -8.10 8.06
C ASN A 166 -17.19 -7.36 7.15
N TYR A 167 -16.08 -6.92 7.70
CA TYR A 167 -15.10 -6.07 7.01
C TYR A 167 -13.68 -6.34 7.53
N GLY A 168 -12.71 -6.44 6.63
CA GLY A 168 -11.34 -6.64 7.05
C GLY A 168 -10.40 -7.08 5.93
N VAL A 169 -9.42 -7.88 6.31
CA VAL A 169 -8.43 -8.46 5.40
C VAL A 169 -8.53 -9.97 5.38
N ILE A 170 -8.19 -10.58 4.25
CA ILE A 170 -8.22 -12.04 4.08
C ILE A 170 -7.00 -12.51 3.28
N ILE A 171 -6.51 -13.70 3.62
CA ILE A 171 -5.47 -14.40 2.87
C ILE A 171 -6.06 -15.73 2.37
N PHE A 172 -5.88 -16.01 1.07
CA PHE A 172 -6.13 -17.33 0.49
C PHE A 172 -4.81 -17.96 0.08
N SER A 173 -4.70 -19.27 0.17
CA SER A 173 -3.51 -20.02 -0.19
C SER A 173 -3.82 -21.35 -0.84
N LYS A 174 -2.94 -21.76 -1.76
CA LYS A 174 -2.91 -23.09 -2.35
C LYS A 174 -2.45 -24.15 -1.35
N TRP A 175 -1.68 -23.76 -0.34
CA TRP A 175 -1.06 -24.65 0.65
C TRP A 175 -1.67 -24.44 2.03
N PRO A 176 -1.63 -25.48 2.90
CA PRO A 176 -2.21 -25.39 4.24
C PRO A 176 -1.46 -24.38 5.12
N PHE A 177 -2.20 -23.82 6.08
CA PHE A 177 -1.66 -22.97 7.13
C PHE A 177 -1.14 -23.83 8.31
N LEU A 178 0.11 -23.62 8.72
CA LEU A 178 0.67 -24.18 9.96
C LEU A 178 0.29 -23.33 11.17
N LEU A 179 0.21 -22.02 10.96
CA LEU A 179 -0.19 -21.03 11.96
C LEU A 179 -0.97 -19.93 11.27
N GLN A 180 -2.00 -19.43 11.94
CA GLN A 180 -2.75 -18.24 11.50
C GLN A 180 -3.02 -17.36 12.71
N LYS A 181 -2.92 -16.03 12.54
CA LYS A 181 -3.13 -15.07 13.61
C LYS A 181 -3.62 -13.73 13.07
N SER A 182 -4.56 -13.15 13.81
CA SER A 182 -5.00 -11.76 13.65
C SER A 182 -4.62 -10.95 14.88
N ILE A 183 -4.08 -9.76 14.67
CA ILE A 183 -3.68 -8.82 15.71
C ILE A 183 -4.48 -7.53 15.48
N PRO A 184 -5.61 -7.35 16.18
CA PRO A 184 -6.43 -6.17 16.04
C PRO A 184 -5.68 -4.90 16.49
N PHE A 185 -5.90 -3.79 15.80
CA PHE A 185 -5.39 -2.48 16.21
C PHE A 185 -6.30 -1.79 17.23
N SER A 186 -7.12 -2.54 17.97
CA SER A 186 -8.08 -2.01 18.96
C SER A 186 -7.44 -1.12 20.02
N ASN A 187 -6.20 -1.45 20.45
CA ASN A 187 -5.46 -0.65 21.43
C ASN A 187 -5.04 0.74 20.92
N ILE A 188 -5.20 0.98 19.63
CA ILE A 188 -4.86 2.24 18.97
C ILE A 188 -6.07 2.86 18.24
N ASN A 189 -7.28 2.51 18.68
CA ASN A 189 -8.56 3.01 18.16
C ASN A 189 -8.74 2.79 16.64
N SER A 190 -8.46 1.58 16.18
CA SER A 190 -8.68 1.18 14.78
C SER A 190 -9.40 -0.16 14.74
N LEU A 191 -10.33 -0.33 13.79
CA LEU A 191 -11.02 -1.58 13.51
C LEU A 191 -10.21 -2.51 12.61
N GLU A 192 -9.10 -2.02 12.07
CA GLU A 192 -8.21 -2.77 11.22
C GLU A 192 -7.36 -3.76 12.03
N ALA A 193 -6.76 -4.71 11.35
CA ALA A 193 -5.87 -5.70 11.95
C ALA A 193 -4.64 -5.97 11.09
N LEU A 194 -3.55 -6.36 11.74
CA LEU A 194 -2.48 -7.09 11.10
C LEU A 194 -2.83 -8.58 11.12
N GLN A 195 -2.90 -9.19 9.96
CA GLN A 195 -3.11 -10.63 9.80
C GLN A 195 -1.81 -11.29 9.34
N PHE A 196 -1.52 -12.50 9.82
CA PHE A 196 -0.50 -13.33 9.19
C PHE A 196 -0.84 -14.81 9.22
N VAL A 197 -0.25 -15.53 8.27
CA VAL A 197 -0.28 -16.99 8.19
C VAL A 197 1.12 -17.54 7.91
N ASP A 198 1.43 -18.72 8.47
CA ASP A 198 2.59 -19.50 8.09
C ASP A 198 2.14 -20.59 7.12
N VAL A 199 2.67 -20.55 5.91
CA VAL A 199 2.28 -21.43 4.82
C VAL A 199 3.38 -22.46 4.57
N GLN A 200 3.01 -23.73 4.51
CA GLN A 200 3.93 -24.80 4.11
C GLN A 200 3.99 -24.89 2.58
N THR A 201 4.91 -24.15 1.97
CA THR A 201 5.18 -24.31 0.53
C THR A 201 5.97 -25.59 0.26
N PRO A 202 6.08 -26.06 -0.98
CA PRO A 202 6.89 -27.25 -1.32
C PRO A 202 8.36 -27.11 -0.95
N SER A 203 8.91 -25.90 -0.89
CA SER A 203 10.34 -25.66 -0.62
C SER A 203 10.65 -25.31 0.83
N LYS A 204 9.87 -24.43 1.44
CA LYS A 204 10.09 -23.95 2.82
C LYS A 204 8.83 -23.31 3.41
N ILE A 205 8.85 -23.07 4.72
CA ILE A 205 7.79 -22.30 5.38
C ILE A 205 7.96 -20.83 5.01
N LEU A 206 6.85 -20.19 4.65
CA LEU A 206 6.75 -18.78 4.27
C LEU A 206 5.73 -18.10 5.16
N ARG A 207 6.11 -16.99 5.81
CA ARG A 207 5.15 -16.15 6.55
C ARG A 207 4.60 -15.06 5.65
N ILE A 208 3.29 -14.97 5.59
CA ILE A 208 2.58 -13.97 4.79
C ILE A 208 1.83 -13.05 5.73
N PHE A 209 2.16 -11.76 5.71
CA PHE A 209 1.43 -10.73 6.41
C PHE A 209 0.52 -9.98 5.43
N ASN A 210 -0.68 -9.65 5.90
CA ASN A 210 -1.63 -8.81 5.18
C ASN A 210 -2.27 -7.82 6.14
N THR A 211 -2.41 -6.57 5.71
CA THR A 211 -3.02 -5.53 6.54
C THR A 211 -3.58 -4.40 5.68
N HIS A 212 -4.49 -3.62 6.27
CA HIS A 212 -4.93 -2.34 5.76
C HIS A 212 -4.73 -1.31 6.88
N LEU A 213 -4.01 -0.22 6.60
CA LEU A 213 -3.89 0.88 7.54
C LEU A 213 -5.12 1.76 7.41
N SER A 214 -5.52 2.35 8.53
CA SER A 214 -6.75 3.14 8.63
C SER A 214 -6.89 4.16 7.50
N SER A 215 -8.01 4.12 6.79
CA SER A 215 -8.25 5.04 5.66
C SER A 215 -8.35 6.49 6.12
N MET A 216 -7.70 7.40 5.41
CA MET A 216 -7.73 8.84 5.70
C MET A 216 -9.07 9.52 5.39
N ASN A 217 -9.98 8.84 4.67
CA ASN A 217 -11.30 9.33 4.27
C ASN A 217 -11.26 10.77 3.67
N VAL A 218 -10.24 11.06 2.86
CA VAL A 218 -10.00 12.40 2.30
C VAL A 218 -11.13 12.86 1.38
N HIS A 219 -11.81 11.91 0.74
CA HIS A 219 -12.93 12.16 -0.17
C HIS A 219 -14.27 12.38 0.52
N VAL A 220 -14.37 12.03 1.78
CA VAL A 220 -15.62 12.24 2.51
C VAL A 220 -15.80 13.73 2.70
N GLY A 221 -16.70 14.31 1.90
CA GLY A 221 -17.20 15.65 2.09
C GLY A 221 -17.81 15.80 3.49
N LEU A 222 -18.33 16.99 3.85
CA LEU A 222 -19.00 17.20 5.12
C LEU A 222 -20.00 16.06 5.39
N MET A 223 -19.63 15.13 6.29
CA MET A 223 -20.54 14.08 6.72
C MET A 223 -21.65 14.73 7.52
N ASN A 224 -22.89 14.63 7.03
CA ASN A 224 -24.07 14.85 7.85
C ASN A 224 -24.15 13.73 8.91
N LYS A 225 -24.70 14.06 10.10
CA LYS A 225 -24.93 13.09 11.18
C LYS A 225 -25.67 11.82 10.70
N ASP A 226 -26.52 11.94 9.70
CA ASP A 226 -27.28 10.83 9.13
C ASP A 226 -26.43 9.82 8.35
N ASN A 227 -25.34 10.30 7.75
CA ASN A 227 -24.35 9.44 7.07
C ASN A 227 -23.42 8.71 8.03
N LEU A 228 -23.22 9.22 9.26
CA LEU A 228 -22.42 8.55 10.30
C LEU A 228 -23.03 7.20 10.74
N ASN A 229 -24.35 7.05 10.62
CA ASN A 229 -25.02 5.77 10.94
C ASN A 229 -24.70 4.65 9.94
N HIS A 230 -24.32 4.97 8.70
CA HIS A 230 -23.82 3.99 7.73
C HIS A 230 -22.35 3.61 7.96
N PHE A 231 -21.60 4.42 8.68
CA PHE A 231 -20.22 4.18 9.08
C PHE A 231 -20.12 3.66 10.53
N LYS A 232 -21.06 2.83 10.98
CA LYS A 232 -21.05 2.19 12.30
C LYS A 232 -19.79 1.38 12.61
N PHE A 233 -18.95 1.19 11.60
CA PHE A 233 -17.69 0.45 11.71
C PHE A 233 -16.50 1.30 12.15
N ILE A 234 -16.68 2.60 12.36
CA ILE A 234 -15.56 3.50 12.66
C ILE A 234 -15.68 3.97 14.11
N ASN A 235 -15.04 3.27 15.03
CA ASN A 235 -14.77 3.76 16.39
C ASN A 235 -13.70 4.86 16.39
N TYR A 236 -13.76 5.76 15.41
CA TYR A 236 -12.95 6.96 15.42
C TYR A 236 -13.56 7.96 16.42
N ASP A 237 -12.70 8.77 17.00
CA ASP A 237 -13.16 9.98 17.64
C ASP A 237 -14.05 10.75 16.66
N THR A 238 -15.36 10.67 16.83
CA THR A 238 -16.35 11.29 15.95
C THR A 238 -16.11 12.81 15.84
N ALA A 239 -15.48 13.43 16.86
CA ALA A 239 -15.06 14.80 16.81
C ALA A 239 -13.98 15.06 15.75
N VAL A 240 -13.12 14.08 15.43
CA VAL A 240 -12.11 14.20 14.36
C VAL A 240 -12.74 14.08 12.98
N LEU A 241 -13.69 13.17 12.80
CA LEU A 241 -14.42 13.02 11.53
C LEU A 241 -15.30 14.24 11.23
N MET A 242 -15.84 14.89 12.27
CA MET A 242 -16.63 16.12 12.15
C MET A 242 -15.79 17.38 11.92
N ARG A 243 -14.47 17.33 12.07
CA ARG A 243 -13.63 18.49 11.75
C ARG A 243 -13.73 18.82 10.27
N ARG A 244 -14.12 20.06 10.00
CA ARG A 244 -14.19 20.62 8.62
C ARG A 244 -12.80 20.73 7.99
N ASP A 245 -11.76 20.72 8.80
CA ASP A 245 -10.37 20.88 8.37
C ASP A 245 -9.75 19.53 7.95
N LYS A 246 -9.57 19.37 6.64
CA LYS A 246 -8.92 18.18 6.04
C LYS A 246 -7.50 17.95 6.57
N LEU A 247 -6.76 19.02 6.89
CA LEU A 247 -5.38 18.92 7.37
C LEU A 247 -5.32 18.28 8.76
N SER A 248 -6.22 18.68 9.66
CA SER A 248 -6.30 18.08 11.00
C SER A 248 -6.67 16.60 10.94
N ARG A 249 -7.54 16.19 10.00
CA ARG A 249 -7.87 14.77 9.79
C ARG A 249 -6.65 14.00 9.30
N MET A 250 -5.97 14.49 8.28
CA MET A 250 -4.74 13.86 7.77
C MET A 250 -3.69 13.71 8.88
N ALA A 251 -3.47 14.76 9.67
CA ALA A 251 -2.54 14.73 10.79
C ALA A 251 -2.89 13.65 11.84
N TYR A 252 -4.17 13.45 12.11
CA TYR A 252 -4.64 12.40 13.02
C TYR A 252 -4.32 11.01 12.45
N PHE A 253 -4.69 10.76 11.19
CA PHE A 253 -4.44 9.46 10.55
C PHE A 253 -2.95 9.15 10.41
N ASP A 254 -2.11 10.13 10.10
CA ASP A 254 -0.67 9.90 10.03
C ASP A 254 -0.04 9.53 11.37
N LYS A 255 -0.53 10.10 12.48
CA LYS A 255 -0.14 9.67 13.84
C LYS A 255 -0.61 8.24 14.11
N LEU A 256 -1.83 7.90 13.68
CA LEU A 256 -2.38 6.56 13.81
C LEU A 256 -1.55 5.56 13.00
N HIS A 257 -1.25 5.87 11.73
CA HIS A 257 -0.40 5.05 10.87
C HIS A 257 1.00 4.83 11.46
N THR A 258 1.57 5.83 12.13
CA THR A 258 2.86 5.67 12.81
C THR A 258 2.78 4.60 13.90
N LYS A 259 1.74 4.62 14.73
CA LYS A 259 1.53 3.60 15.78
C LYS A 259 1.25 2.22 15.19
N GLN A 260 0.45 2.16 14.12
CA GLN A 260 0.20 0.91 13.39
C GLN A 260 1.49 0.35 12.82
N ALA A 261 2.32 1.20 12.18
CA ALA A 261 3.60 0.81 11.60
C ALA A 261 4.60 0.30 12.65
N GLU A 262 4.65 0.91 13.84
CA GLU A 262 5.48 0.44 14.95
C GLU A 262 5.08 -0.97 15.40
N LEU A 263 3.79 -1.22 15.61
CA LEU A 263 3.25 -2.53 15.96
C LEU A 263 3.54 -3.57 14.87
N ILE A 264 3.24 -3.22 13.61
CA ILE A 264 3.50 -4.11 12.47
C ILE A 264 4.98 -4.46 12.40
N LYS A 265 5.87 -3.45 12.53
CA LYS A 265 7.31 -3.63 12.44
C LYS A 265 7.85 -4.58 13.51
N ASP A 266 7.30 -4.51 14.72
CA ASP A 266 7.64 -5.45 15.78
C ASP A 266 7.31 -6.91 15.39
N TRP A 267 6.14 -7.15 14.80
CA TRP A 267 5.74 -8.47 14.31
C TRP A 267 6.57 -8.94 13.11
N LEU A 268 6.88 -8.05 12.16
CA LEU A 268 7.75 -8.37 11.02
C LEU A 268 9.14 -8.81 11.48
N ASN A 269 9.72 -8.10 12.46
CA ASN A 269 11.05 -8.40 13.01
C ASN A 269 11.10 -9.73 13.80
N LYS A 270 9.97 -10.17 14.36
CA LYS A 270 9.83 -11.44 15.10
C LYS A 270 9.55 -12.64 14.20
N SER A 271 9.48 -12.45 12.88
CA SER A 271 9.23 -13.57 11.97
C SER A 271 10.40 -14.56 11.97
N PRO A 272 10.18 -15.87 12.31
CA PRO A 272 11.22 -16.86 12.23
C PRO A 272 11.45 -17.37 10.80
N TYR A 273 10.60 -16.99 9.87
CA TYR A 273 10.63 -17.45 8.49
C TYR A 273 10.84 -16.28 7.52
N PRO A 274 11.32 -16.55 6.29
CA PRO A 274 11.21 -15.58 5.20
C PRO A 274 9.77 -15.09 5.10
N LEU A 275 9.60 -13.79 4.88
CA LEU A 275 8.26 -13.19 4.89
C LEU A 275 7.93 -12.43 3.63
N ILE A 276 6.63 -12.37 3.35
CA ILE A 276 5.98 -11.44 2.44
C ILE A 276 5.08 -10.54 3.29
N PHE A 277 5.10 -9.26 3.00
CA PHE A 277 4.21 -8.29 3.60
C PHE A 277 3.42 -7.58 2.50
N THR A 278 2.11 -7.71 2.53
CA THR A 278 1.17 -7.03 1.64
C THR A 278 0.32 -6.05 2.43
N ALA A 279 0.11 -4.86 1.90
CA ALA A 279 -0.71 -3.87 2.58
C ALA A 279 -1.23 -2.80 1.62
N ASP A 280 -2.44 -2.32 1.88
CA ASP A 280 -2.79 -0.94 1.65
C ASP A 280 -2.30 -0.12 2.84
N MET A 281 -1.28 0.68 2.62
CA MET A 281 -0.64 1.45 3.68
C MET A 281 -1.31 2.80 3.94
N ASN A 282 -2.19 3.24 3.05
CA ASN A 282 -2.70 4.61 3.06
C ASN A 282 -1.59 5.68 3.23
N ALA A 283 -0.36 5.34 2.86
CA ALA A 283 0.84 6.15 3.00
C ALA A 283 1.74 6.03 1.77
N VAL A 284 2.28 7.17 1.30
CA VAL A 284 3.12 7.23 0.09
C VAL A 284 4.57 6.81 0.37
N PRO A 285 5.36 6.40 -0.67
CA PRO A 285 6.74 5.92 -0.49
C PRO A 285 7.74 6.94 0.05
N SER A 286 7.42 8.23 -0.04
CA SER A 286 8.20 9.32 0.56
C SER A 286 7.87 9.57 2.03
N SER A 287 6.91 8.83 2.62
CA SER A 287 6.47 9.01 4.01
C SER A 287 7.38 8.29 5.03
N PHE A 288 7.34 8.77 6.27
CA PHE A 288 7.99 8.11 7.41
C PHE A 288 7.49 6.67 7.59
N VAL A 289 6.17 6.45 7.52
CA VAL A 289 5.51 5.16 7.69
C VAL A 289 6.05 4.12 6.71
N TYR A 290 6.11 4.45 5.42
CA TYR A 290 6.65 3.56 4.40
C TYR A 290 8.11 3.16 4.72
N HIS A 291 8.96 4.13 5.07
CA HIS A 291 10.37 3.85 5.36
C HIS A 291 10.55 3.01 6.63
N GLN A 292 9.71 3.16 7.64
CA GLN A 292 9.73 2.32 8.84
C GLN A 292 9.35 0.88 8.51
N MET A 293 8.28 0.68 7.75
CA MET A 293 7.80 -0.66 7.42
C MET A 293 8.73 -1.39 6.46
N ARG A 294 9.28 -0.69 5.46
CA ARG A 294 10.22 -1.26 4.48
C ARG A 294 11.59 -1.62 5.06
N LYS A 295 12.00 -1.07 6.22
CA LYS A 295 13.35 -1.29 6.77
C LYS A 295 13.68 -2.79 6.88
N GLY A 296 14.74 -3.23 6.18
CA GLY A 296 15.16 -4.64 6.15
C GLY A 296 14.36 -5.52 5.20
N LEU A 297 13.50 -4.94 4.35
CA LEU A 297 12.71 -5.64 3.34
C LEU A 297 12.95 -5.01 1.94
N ASN A 298 12.79 -5.83 0.92
CA ASN A 298 12.77 -5.40 -0.47
C ASN A 298 11.35 -5.00 -0.86
N ASP A 299 11.21 -4.00 -1.73
CA ASP A 299 9.93 -3.64 -2.34
C ASP A 299 9.87 -4.23 -3.75
N ALA A 300 8.93 -5.11 -4.00
CA ALA A 300 8.78 -5.81 -5.27
C ALA A 300 8.62 -4.84 -6.47
N PHE A 301 7.91 -3.71 -6.25
CA PHE A 301 7.81 -2.67 -7.27
C PHE A 301 9.18 -2.07 -7.60
N LEU A 302 9.99 -1.74 -6.59
CA LEU A 302 11.31 -1.15 -6.80
C LEU A 302 12.29 -2.13 -7.43
N GLU A 303 12.09 -3.45 -7.26
CA GLU A 303 12.95 -4.47 -7.88
C GLU A 303 12.58 -4.78 -9.32
N LYS A 304 11.31 -4.63 -9.73
CA LYS A 304 10.84 -5.07 -11.04
C LYS A 304 9.88 -4.11 -11.75
N GLY A 305 9.46 -3.04 -11.10
CA GLY A 305 8.55 -2.06 -11.67
C GLY A 305 9.24 -0.96 -12.46
N TRP A 306 8.43 -0.07 -13.03
CA TRP A 306 8.85 1.10 -13.78
C TRP A 306 8.05 2.34 -13.39
N GLY A 307 8.73 3.48 -13.26
CA GLY A 307 8.09 4.78 -13.02
C GLY A 307 7.65 4.96 -11.56
N PHE A 308 6.49 5.59 -11.35
CA PHE A 308 5.95 5.89 -10.02
C PHE A 308 5.14 4.73 -9.41
N GLY A 309 4.69 3.76 -10.22
CA GLY A 309 3.96 2.59 -9.74
C GLY A 309 2.63 2.90 -9.07
N ARG A 310 1.83 3.82 -9.64
CA ARG A 310 0.52 4.18 -9.12
C ARG A 310 -0.31 2.94 -8.82
N THR A 311 -0.90 2.90 -7.62
CA THR A 311 -1.83 1.83 -7.20
C THR A 311 -3.20 2.37 -6.79
N TYR A 312 -3.33 3.66 -6.49
CA TYR A 312 -4.60 4.31 -6.17
C TYR A 312 -5.06 5.21 -7.31
N ASP A 313 -6.28 4.98 -7.81
CA ASP A 313 -6.71 5.54 -9.10
C ASP A 313 -7.38 6.93 -8.99
N SER A 314 -7.69 7.41 -7.78
CA SER A 314 -8.55 8.58 -7.62
C SER A 314 -7.84 9.93 -7.64
N LEU A 315 -6.76 10.17 -6.90
CA LEU A 315 -6.30 11.54 -6.60
C LEU A 315 -5.15 12.05 -7.46
N SER A 316 -4.17 11.24 -7.74
CA SER A 316 -2.93 11.66 -8.41
C SER A 316 -2.30 10.49 -9.16
N PRO A 317 -1.66 10.76 -10.31
CA PRO A 317 -0.97 9.72 -11.08
C PRO A 317 0.27 9.16 -10.39
N THR A 318 0.67 9.71 -9.25
CA THR A 318 1.87 9.29 -8.50
C THR A 318 1.56 8.58 -7.18
N LEU A 319 0.28 8.34 -6.86
CA LEU A 319 -0.11 7.70 -5.61
C LEU A 319 0.08 6.19 -5.67
N ARG A 320 1.13 5.72 -5.03
CA ARG A 320 1.39 4.32 -4.72
C ARG A 320 1.24 4.13 -3.21
N ILE A 321 0.15 3.54 -2.77
CA ILE A 321 -0.17 3.31 -1.36
C ILE A 321 -0.29 1.83 -1.03
N ASP A 322 -0.45 0.99 -2.05
CA ASP A 322 -0.40 -0.46 -1.91
C ASP A 322 1.02 -0.96 -2.14
N VAL A 323 1.45 -1.92 -1.33
CA VAL A 323 2.81 -2.44 -1.35
C VAL A 323 2.85 -3.96 -1.25
N LEU A 324 3.92 -4.54 -1.81
CA LEU A 324 4.33 -5.91 -1.57
C LEU A 324 5.83 -5.90 -1.24
N PHE A 325 6.14 -6.19 0.03
CA PHE A 325 7.52 -6.28 0.49
C PHE A 325 7.91 -7.74 0.72
N THR A 326 9.18 -8.05 0.51
CA THR A 326 9.72 -9.40 0.68
C THR A 326 10.97 -9.38 1.57
N SER A 327 11.24 -10.48 2.27
CA SER A 327 12.54 -10.70 2.89
C SER A 327 13.66 -10.64 1.85
N PRO A 328 14.88 -10.17 2.19
CA PRO A 328 16.00 -10.10 1.24
C PRO A 328 16.40 -11.46 0.63
N THR A 329 16.04 -12.57 1.28
CA THR A 329 16.26 -13.94 0.81
C THR A 329 15.25 -14.43 -0.23
N ILE A 330 14.23 -13.62 -0.54
CA ILE A 330 13.20 -13.90 -1.54
C ILE A 330 13.51 -13.07 -2.77
N LYS A 331 13.60 -13.72 -3.92
CA LYS A 331 13.86 -13.05 -5.20
C LYS A 331 12.54 -12.68 -5.86
N THR A 332 12.31 -11.40 -6.13
CA THR A 332 11.22 -10.96 -7.01
C THR A 332 11.57 -11.29 -8.45
N ILE A 333 10.70 -12.00 -9.14
CA ILE A 333 10.87 -12.41 -10.54
C ILE A 333 10.24 -11.39 -11.47
N GLN A 334 8.97 -11.04 -11.21
CA GLN A 334 8.24 -10.01 -11.93
C GLN A 334 7.26 -9.27 -11.04
N TYR A 335 6.90 -8.07 -11.45
CA TYR A 335 5.89 -7.22 -10.83
C TYR A 335 4.98 -6.65 -11.92
N HIS A 336 3.67 -6.70 -11.71
CA HIS A 336 2.68 -6.17 -12.61
C HIS A 336 1.52 -5.56 -11.84
N SER A 337 1.02 -4.42 -12.31
CA SER A 337 -0.16 -3.76 -11.76
C SER A 337 -1.03 -3.30 -12.95
N PRO A 338 -2.00 -4.14 -13.37
CA PRO A 338 -2.84 -3.84 -14.53
C PRO A 338 -3.81 -2.69 -14.22
N ARG A 339 -3.96 -1.77 -15.19
CA ARG A 339 -4.86 -0.60 -15.07
C ARG A 339 -6.25 -0.95 -15.56
N LEU A 340 -7.04 -1.60 -14.73
CA LEU A 340 -8.36 -2.14 -15.11
C LEU A 340 -9.54 -1.33 -14.56
N HIS A 341 -9.32 -0.35 -13.68
CA HIS A 341 -10.37 0.50 -13.06
C HIS A 341 -11.57 -0.28 -12.48
N LEU A 342 -11.30 -1.47 -11.93
CA LEU A 342 -12.31 -2.34 -11.34
C LEU A 342 -12.57 -2.04 -9.87
N SER A 343 -11.58 -1.49 -9.19
CA SER A 343 -11.61 -0.90 -7.85
C SER A 343 -11.00 0.49 -7.96
N ASP A 344 -11.09 1.30 -6.93
CA ASP A 344 -10.30 2.53 -6.79
C ASP A 344 -8.82 2.25 -6.51
N HIS A 345 -8.47 0.99 -6.21
CA HIS A 345 -7.11 0.48 -6.15
C HIS A 345 -6.80 -0.45 -7.32
N LEU A 346 -5.56 -0.41 -7.79
CA LEU A 346 -5.05 -1.32 -8.81
C LEU A 346 -4.45 -2.56 -8.14
N PRO A 347 -4.71 -3.78 -8.68
CA PRO A 347 -4.12 -5.00 -8.14
C PRO A 347 -2.61 -5.04 -8.35
N ILE A 348 -1.90 -5.66 -7.42
CA ILE A 348 -0.48 -5.98 -7.51
C ILE A 348 -0.34 -7.49 -7.74
N ILE A 349 0.27 -7.87 -8.85
CA ILE A 349 0.60 -9.26 -9.19
C ILE A 349 2.12 -9.39 -9.19
N THR A 350 2.65 -10.31 -8.39
CA THR A 350 4.09 -10.49 -8.25
C THR A 350 4.43 -11.98 -8.24
N ASP A 351 5.42 -12.38 -9.04
CA ASP A 351 6.01 -13.70 -8.94
C ASP A 351 7.30 -13.61 -8.13
N ILE A 352 7.45 -14.53 -7.20
CA ILE A 352 8.63 -14.63 -6.34
C ILE A 352 9.23 -16.02 -6.42
N ASN A 353 10.53 -16.12 -6.11
CA ASN A 353 11.23 -17.37 -5.98
C ASN A 353 11.88 -17.48 -4.60
N LEU A 354 11.66 -18.61 -3.93
CA LEU A 354 12.17 -18.90 -2.57
C LEU A 354 13.54 -19.58 -2.58
N GLN A 355 14.08 -19.87 -3.72
CA GLN A 355 15.43 -20.48 -3.81
C GLN A 355 16.48 -19.44 -3.49
N PRO A 356 17.58 -19.85 -2.83
CA PRO A 356 18.69 -18.97 -2.49
C PRO A 356 19.41 -18.45 -3.74
#